data_c830d2b2c01d3afbcc8eb5c288268d42
#
_entry.id   c830d2b2c01d3afbcc8eb5c288268d42
#
_cell.length_a   1.000
_cell.length_b   1.000
_cell.length_c   1.000
_cell.angle_alpha   90.00
_cell.angle_beta   90.00
_cell.angle_gamma   90.00
#
_symmetry.space_group_name_H-M   'P 1'
#
loop_
_entity.id
_entity.type
_entity.pdbx_description
1 polymer ?
#
loop_
_entity_poly.entity_id
_entity_poly.type
_entity_poly.pdbx_seq_one_letter_code
_entity_poly.pdbx_strand_id
1 'polypeptide(L)'
;KKFKKKEWFLSFIALLLIIVEVWLELKMPDYMSEITKLVQTEGSKMADIITNGSWMIGCALGSLIAAIIVGYIVANVASSFSMNLRKDLFNKVESLSMNEIKQFKTNSLITRTTNDITQIEMVISMGLQLLLKAPITAGWAILKILNKSWQWSVSTAVAVVILLSVIGMLTIIVMPKFKIVQKLIDKINGVTRENLTGIR
;
A
#
# COMPACT_ATOMS: atom_id res chain seq x y z
N LYS A 1 11.79 -19.82 -1.36
CA LYS A 1 10.92 -20.98 -0.99
C LYS A 1 10.13 -20.78 0.31
N LYS A 2 9.77 -19.52 0.68
CA LYS A 2 9.10 -19.23 1.96
C LYS A 2 7.56 -19.10 1.83
N PHE A 3 7.04 -19.02 0.62
CA PHE A 3 5.60 -19.03 0.35
C PHE A 3 5.10 -20.46 0.13
N LYS A 4 4.11 -20.88 0.90
CA LYS A 4 3.41 -22.15 0.71
C LYS A 4 2.51 -22.04 -0.53
N LYS A 5 2.18 -23.15 -1.18
CA LYS A 5 1.26 -23.19 -2.34
C LYS A 5 -0.08 -22.50 -2.04
N LYS A 6 -0.57 -22.62 -0.79
CA LYS A 6 -1.79 -21.97 -0.32
C LYS A 6 -1.68 -20.43 -0.33
N GLU A 7 -0.54 -19.86 0.04
CA GLU A 7 -0.31 -18.41 0.07
C GLU A 7 -0.23 -17.84 -1.36
N TRP A 8 0.37 -18.57 -2.29
CA TRP A 8 0.36 -18.24 -3.71
C TRP A 8 -1.06 -18.20 -4.29
N PHE A 9 -1.88 -19.18 -3.95
CA PHE A 9 -3.27 -19.26 -4.38
C PHE A 9 -4.10 -18.10 -3.78
N LEU A 10 -3.93 -17.79 -2.50
CA LEU A 10 -4.58 -16.65 -1.86
C LEU A 10 -4.14 -15.32 -2.47
N SER A 11 -2.85 -15.14 -2.78
CA SER A 11 -2.35 -13.95 -3.45
C SER A 11 -2.93 -13.79 -4.86
N PHE A 12 -3.13 -14.89 -5.58
CA PHE A 12 -3.78 -14.86 -6.89
C PHE A 12 -5.26 -14.47 -6.79
N ILE A 13 -5.98 -15.00 -5.80
CA ILE A 13 -7.38 -14.59 -5.52
C ILE A 13 -7.43 -13.10 -5.16
N ALA A 14 -6.51 -12.62 -4.32
CA ALA A 14 -6.44 -11.20 -3.96
C ALA A 14 -6.23 -10.32 -5.20
N LEU A 15 -5.36 -10.73 -6.13
CA LEU A 15 -5.13 -10.01 -7.38
C LEU A 15 -6.39 -9.93 -8.25
N LEU A 16 -7.13 -11.03 -8.40
CA LEU A 16 -8.40 -11.03 -9.13
C LEU A 16 -9.43 -10.11 -8.48
N LEU A 17 -9.54 -10.15 -7.15
CA LEU A 17 -10.46 -9.29 -6.41
C LEU A 17 -10.06 -7.80 -6.50
N ILE A 18 -8.77 -7.48 -6.51
CA ILE A 18 -8.28 -6.10 -6.75
C ILE A 18 -8.68 -5.62 -8.15
N ILE A 19 -8.62 -6.47 -9.17
CA ILE A 19 -9.05 -6.11 -10.52
C ILE A 19 -10.56 -5.80 -10.52
N VAL A 20 -11.37 -6.61 -9.87
CA VAL A 20 -12.82 -6.39 -9.74
C VAL A 20 -13.11 -5.11 -8.94
N GLU A 21 -12.42 -4.91 -7.82
CA GLU A 21 -12.51 -3.70 -6.98
C GLU A 21 -12.24 -2.44 -7.79
N VAL A 22 -11.10 -2.39 -8.50
CA VAL A 22 -10.71 -1.25 -9.34
C VAL A 22 -11.70 -1.03 -10.48
N TRP A 23 -12.21 -2.11 -11.10
CA TRP A 23 -13.22 -2.00 -12.14
C TRP A 23 -14.52 -1.35 -11.62
N LEU A 24 -14.99 -1.76 -10.45
CA LEU A 24 -16.17 -1.18 -9.80
C LEU A 24 -15.94 0.28 -9.41
N GLU A 25 -14.78 0.61 -8.83
CA GLU A 25 -14.39 1.99 -8.49
C GLU A 25 -14.39 2.90 -9.71
N LEU A 26 -13.84 2.46 -10.82
CA LEU A 26 -13.77 3.25 -12.05
C LEU A 26 -15.09 3.29 -12.84
N LYS A 27 -16.09 2.51 -12.48
CA LYS A 27 -17.46 2.61 -13.01
C LYS A 27 -18.24 3.75 -12.36
N MET A 28 -17.96 4.10 -11.11
CA MET A 28 -18.69 5.18 -10.41
C MET A 28 -18.65 6.54 -11.13
N PRO A 29 -17.51 7.03 -11.65
CA PRO A 29 -17.46 8.26 -12.44
C PRO A 29 -18.28 8.20 -13.73
N ASP A 30 -18.46 7.00 -14.33
CA ASP A 30 -19.27 6.86 -15.54
C ASP A 30 -20.75 7.12 -15.21
N TYR A 31 -21.28 6.48 -14.17
CA TYR A 31 -22.65 6.71 -13.69
C TYR A 31 -22.85 8.16 -13.25
N MET A 32 -21.86 8.77 -12.58
CA MET A 32 -21.94 10.18 -12.20
C MET A 32 -22.02 11.10 -13.43
N SER A 33 -21.26 10.79 -14.48
CA SER A 33 -21.31 11.53 -15.75
C SER A 33 -22.68 11.41 -16.42
N GLU A 34 -23.29 10.20 -16.41
CA GLU A 34 -24.64 10.00 -16.95
C GLU A 34 -25.71 10.75 -16.14
N ILE A 35 -25.64 10.70 -14.80
CA ILE A 35 -26.54 11.47 -13.93
C ILE A 35 -26.42 12.97 -14.24
N THR A 36 -25.18 13.49 -14.37
CA THR A 36 -24.96 14.90 -14.67
C THR A 36 -25.56 15.30 -16.00
N LYS A 37 -25.43 14.48 -17.04
CA LYS A 37 -26.05 14.73 -18.36
C LYS A 37 -27.58 14.72 -18.26
N LEU A 38 -28.16 13.74 -17.55
CA LEU A 38 -29.60 13.65 -17.36
C LEU A 38 -30.17 14.89 -16.64
N VAL A 39 -29.47 15.38 -15.61
CA VAL A 39 -29.88 16.60 -14.87
C VAL A 39 -29.81 17.86 -15.74
N GLN A 40 -28.86 17.93 -16.69
CA GLN A 40 -28.72 19.07 -17.60
C GLN A 40 -29.70 19.04 -18.81
N THR A 41 -30.30 17.87 -19.06
CA THR A 41 -31.22 17.72 -20.21
C THR A 41 -32.67 17.96 -19.76
N GLU A 42 -33.30 18.97 -20.32
CA GLU A 42 -34.72 19.24 -20.09
C GLU A 42 -35.59 18.06 -20.56
N GLY A 43 -36.47 17.58 -19.68
CA GLY A 43 -37.36 16.44 -19.97
C GLY A 43 -36.83 15.07 -19.58
N SER A 44 -35.67 14.98 -18.92
CA SER A 44 -35.16 13.71 -18.38
C SER A 44 -36.06 13.17 -17.27
N LYS A 45 -36.26 11.84 -17.27
CA LYS A 45 -37.12 11.20 -16.28
C LYS A 45 -36.35 11.01 -14.97
N MET A 46 -36.93 11.38 -13.83
CA MET A 46 -36.38 11.14 -12.51
C MET A 46 -36.04 9.64 -12.27
N ALA A 47 -36.78 8.74 -12.90
CA ALA A 47 -36.54 7.31 -12.83
C ALA A 47 -35.16 6.91 -13.35
N ASP A 48 -34.67 7.55 -14.42
CA ASP A 48 -33.37 7.25 -15.03
C ASP A 48 -32.22 7.72 -14.12
N ILE A 49 -32.41 8.88 -13.46
CA ILE A 49 -31.46 9.39 -12.45
C ILE A 49 -31.35 8.44 -11.25
N ILE A 50 -32.49 7.99 -10.73
CA ILE A 50 -32.57 7.05 -9.61
C ILE A 50 -31.93 5.70 -9.99
N THR A 51 -32.17 5.22 -11.21
CA THR A 51 -31.58 3.98 -11.70
C THR A 51 -30.05 4.05 -11.77
N ASN A 52 -29.50 5.11 -12.37
CA ASN A 52 -28.03 5.32 -12.42
C ASN A 52 -27.44 5.51 -11.02
N GLY A 53 -28.13 6.24 -10.13
CA GLY A 53 -27.73 6.39 -8.73
C GLY A 53 -27.70 5.07 -7.97
N SER A 54 -28.70 4.20 -8.18
CA SER A 54 -28.73 2.88 -7.54
C SER A 54 -27.60 1.97 -8.02
N TRP A 55 -27.28 1.99 -9.32
CA TRP A 55 -26.12 1.26 -9.86
C TRP A 55 -24.79 1.79 -9.30
N MET A 56 -24.68 3.11 -9.16
CA MET A 56 -23.49 3.72 -8.55
C MET A 56 -23.30 3.26 -7.10
N ILE A 57 -24.37 3.22 -6.30
CA ILE A 57 -24.36 2.69 -4.93
C ILE A 57 -24.02 1.19 -4.94
N GLY A 58 -24.57 0.42 -5.85
CA GLY A 58 -24.25 -1.00 -6.03
C GLY A 58 -22.77 -1.23 -6.31
N CYS A 59 -22.15 -0.43 -7.19
CA CYS A 59 -20.72 -0.48 -7.46
C CYS A 59 -19.90 -0.09 -6.23
N ALA A 60 -20.32 0.93 -5.47
CA ALA A 60 -19.63 1.36 -4.25
C ALA A 60 -19.66 0.28 -3.16
N LEU A 61 -20.82 -0.35 -2.94
CA LEU A 61 -20.94 -1.47 -1.99
C LEU A 61 -20.15 -2.70 -2.45
N GLY A 62 -20.18 -3.01 -3.74
CA GLY A 62 -19.40 -4.10 -4.32
C GLY A 62 -17.90 -3.89 -4.17
N SER A 63 -17.39 -2.68 -4.43
CA SER A 63 -15.97 -2.35 -4.25
C SER A 63 -15.56 -2.40 -2.77
N LEU A 64 -16.43 -1.93 -1.86
CA LEU A 64 -16.19 -2.01 -0.42
C LEU A 64 -16.05 -3.47 0.07
N ILE A 65 -16.95 -4.34 -0.36
CA ILE A 65 -16.90 -5.77 -0.01
C ILE A 65 -15.61 -6.40 -0.57
N ALA A 66 -15.28 -6.12 -1.83
CA ALA A 66 -14.05 -6.60 -2.43
C ALA A 66 -12.81 -6.12 -1.66
N ALA A 67 -12.75 -4.83 -1.29
CA ALA A 67 -11.66 -4.25 -0.50
C ALA A 67 -11.49 -4.92 0.87
N ILE A 68 -12.58 -5.20 1.57
CA ILE A 68 -12.56 -5.90 2.86
C ILE A 68 -12.00 -7.31 2.70
N ILE A 69 -12.45 -8.04 1.69
CA ILE A 69 -11.96 -9.41 1.43
C ILE A 69 -10.49 -9.40 1.04
N VAL A 70 -10.06 -8.48 0.19
CA VAL A 70 -8.64 -8.28 -0.19
C VAL A 70 -7.81 -7.97 1.04
N GLY A 71 -8.24 -7.02 1.88
CA GLY A 71 -7.56 -6.66 3.12
C GLY A 71 -7.37 -7.86 4.05
N TYR A 72 -8.40 -8.67 4.22
CA TYR A 72 -8.35 -9.90 5.02
C TYR A 72 -7.35 -10.92 4.45
N ILE A 73 -7.39 -11.16 3.12
CA ILE A 73 -6.46 -12.10 2.48
C ILE A 73 -5.02 -11.62 2.60
N VAL A 74 -4.75 -10.34 2.35
CA VAL A 74 -3.41 -9.75 2.42
C VAL A 74 -2.88 -9.80 3.85
N ALA A 75 -3.70 -9.48 4.85
CA ALA A 75 -3.32 -9.58 6.26
C ALA A 75 -2.97 -11.03 6.64
N ASN A 76 -3.75 -12.01 6.22
CA ASN A 76 -3.45 -13.43 6.44
C ASN A 76 -2.12 -13.87 5.79
N VAL A 77 -1.86 -13.44 4.56
CA VAL A 77 -0.61 -13.75 3.86
C VAL A 77 0.58 -13.11 4.56
N ALA A 78 0.48 -11.84 4.96
CA ALA A 78 1.53 -11.11 5.68
C ALA A 78 1.82 -11.75 7.05
N SER A 79 0.79 -12.09 7.81
CA SER A 79 0.92 -12.73 9.12
C SER A 79 1.52 -14.14 9.02
N SER A 80 1.09 -14.94 8.04
CA SER A 80 1.67 -16.26 7.77
C SER A 80 3.16 -16.19 7.43
N PHE A 81 3.53 -15.20 6.60
CA PHE A 81 4.94 -14.93 6.25
C PHE A 81 5.75 -14.54 7.51
N SER A 82 5.22 -13.62 8.32
CA SER A 82 5.84 -13.16 9.56
C SER A 82 6.05 -14.29 10.55
N MET A 83 5.05 -15.16 10.73
CA MET A 83 5.14 -16.35 11.57
C MET A 83 6.25 -17.30 11.10
N ASN A 84 6.33 -17.58 9.81
CA ASN A 84 7.38 -18.44 9.26
C ASN A 84 8.77 -17.79 9.44
N LEU A 85 8.88 -16.46 9.25
CA LEU A 85 10.12 -15.74 9.44
C LEU A 85 10.58 -15.75 10.90
N ARG A 86 9.65 -15.55 11.86
CA ARG A 86 9.94 -15.66 13.31
C ARG A 86 10.45 -17.03 13.66
N LYS A 87 9.79 -18.08 13.15
CA LYS A 87 10.22 -19.48 13.38
C LYS A 87 11.61 -19.73 12.83
N ASP A 88 11.90 -19.33 11.60
CA ASP A 88 13.21 -19.53 10.98
C ASP A 88 14.31 -18.76 11.73
N LEU A 89 14.02 -17.54 12.16
CA LEU A 89 14.99 -16.72 12.91
C LEU A 89 15.23 -17.29 14.30
N PHE A 90 14.17 -17.73 14.98
CA PHE A 90 14.29 -18.37 16.29
C PHE A 90 15.15 -19.64 16.21
N ASN A 91 14.85 -20.54 15.27
CA ASN A 91 15.64 -21.74 15.03
C ASN A 91 17.11 -21.42 14.70
N LYS A 92 17.34 -20.33 13.94
CA LYS A 92 18.70 -19.89 13.63
C LYS A 92 19.44 -19.39 14.86
N VAL A 93 18.79 -18.60 15.70
CA VAL A 93 19.39 -18.11 16.96
C VAL A 93 19.69 -19.28 17.91
N GLU A 94 18.78 -20.25 18.01
CA GLU A 94 18.97 -21.44 18.84
C GLU A 94 20.12 -22.36 18.35
N SER A 95 20.38 -22.35 17.04
CA SER A 95 21.47 -23.10 16.43
C SER A 95 22.86 -22.43 16.55
N LEU A 96 22.93 -21.19 17.07
CA LEU A 96 24.20 -20.47 17.24
C LEU A 96 24.93 -20.98 18.49
N SER A 97 26.25 -21.10 18.37
CA SER A 97 27.12 -21.39 19.50
C SER A 97 27.18 -20.20 20.48
N MET A 98 27.55 -20.46 21.74
CA MET A 98 27.71 -19.40 22.75
C MET A 98 28.73 -18.33 22.34
N ASN A 99 29.76 -18.69 21.57
CA ASN A 99 30.73 -17.72 21.05
C ASN A 99 30.16 -16.82 19.96
N GLU A 100 29.27 -17.36 19.12
CA GLU A 100 28.57 -16.55 18.10
C GLU A 100 27.52 -15.65 18.74
N ILE A 101 26.78 -16.14 19.76
CA ILE A 101 25.79 -15.32 20.49
C ILE A 101 26.47 -14.14 21.19
N LYS A 102 27.67 -14.31 21.75
CA LYS A 102 28.43 -13.22 22.38
C LYS A 102 28.84 -12.09 21.42
N GLN A 103 28.92 -12.38 20.11
CA GLN A 103 29.21 -11.36 19.10
C GLN A 103 27.97 -10.46 18.82
N PHE A 104 26.79 -10.96 19.16
CA PHE A 104 25.55 -10.17 19.04
C PHE A 104 25.15 -9.66 20.43
N LYS A 105 24.73 -8.39 20.50
CA LYS A 105 24.13 -7.86 21.73
C LYS A 105 22.75 -8.49 21.91
N THR A 106 22.47 -9.03 23.09
CA THR A 106 21.17 -9.67 23.41
C THR A 106 19.98 -8.79 23.03
N ASN A 107 20.04 -7.48 23.35
CA ASN A 107 18.99 -6.53 22.98
C ASN A 107 18.79 -6.44 21.46
N SER A 108 19.85 -6.57 20.65
CA SER A 108 19.75 -6.57 19.19
C SER A 108 19.05 -7.84 18.67
N LEU A 109 19.29 -8.99 19.27
CA LEU A 109 18.62 -10.25 18.91
C LEU A 109 17.13 -10.19 19.25
N ILE A 110 16.79 -9.66 20.42
CA ILE A 110 15.39 -9.46 20.82
C ILE A 110 14.68 -8.54 19.84
N THR A 111 15.25 -7.37 19.52
CA THR A 111 14.64 -6.41 18.59
C THR A 111 14.42 -7.03 17.20
N ARG A 112 15.40 -7.77 16.69
CA ARG A 112 15.31 -8.47 15.39
C ARG A 112 14.25 -9.56 15.37
N THR A 113 14.08 -10.30 16.46
CA THR A 113 13.09 -11.37 16.54
C THR A 113 11.66 -10.87 16.78
N THR A 114 11.50 -9.65 17.27
CA THR A 114 10.20 -9.06 17.60
C THR A 114 9.84 -7.89 16.69
N ASN A 115 10.43 -6.73 16.93
CA ASN A 115 10.04 -5.47 16.27
C ASN A 115 10.35 -5.44 14.77
N ASP A 116 11.53 -5.89 14.36
CA ASP A 116 11.92 -5.84 12.94
C ASP A 116 11.01 -6.74 12.09
N ILE A 117 10.62 -7.91 12.61
CA ILE A 117 9.69 -8.79 11.90
C ILE A 117 8.30 -8.17 11.83
N THR A 118 7.84 -7.48 12.87
CA THR A 118 6.56 -6.76 12.84
C THR A 118 6.57 -5.63 11.81
N GLN A 119 7.68 -4.92 11.67
CA GLN A 119 7.84 -3.91 10.61
C GLN A 119 7.83 -4.54 9.21
N ILE A 120 8.50 -5.68 9.02
CA ILE A 120 8.45 -6.42 7.74
C ILE A 120 7.02 -6.88 7.44
N GLU A 121 6.27 -7.39 8.43
CA GLU A 121 4.87 -7.76 8.28
C GLU A 121 4.01 -6.57 7.81
N MET A 122 4.20 -5.41 8.42
CA MET A 122 3.50 -4.18 8.07
C MET A 122 3.84 -3.72 6.63
N VAL A 123 5.13 -3.75 6.26
CA VAL A 123 5.57 -3.41 4.90
C VAL A 123 5.00 -4.39 3.86
N ILE A 124 4.93 -5.68 4.16
CA ILE A 124 4.34 -6.67 3.25
C ILE A 124 2.84 -6.43 3.14
N SER A 125 2.13 -6.22 4.24
CA SER A 125 0.68 -6.01 4.25
C SER A 125 0.29 -4.76 3.44
N MET A 126 0.89 -3.60 3.75
CA MET A 126 0.61 -2.36 3.03
C MET A 126 1.19 -2.36 1.61
N GLY A 127 2.43 -2.85 1.46
CA GLY A 127 3.15 -2.83 0.19
C GLY A 127 2.50 -3.73 -0.85
N LEU A 128 2.05 -4.91 -0.47
CA LEU A 128 1.44 -5.87 -1.39
C LEU A 128 0.13 -5.31 -1.96
N GLN A 129 -0.70 -4.69 -1.13
CA GLN A 129 -1.94 -4.06 -1.56
C GLN A 129 -1.67 -2.85 -2.47
N LEU A 130 -0.77 -1.96 -2.05
CA LEU A 130 -0.44 -0.74 -2.81
C LEU A 130 0.24 -1.06 -4.15
N LEU A 131 1.23 -1.96 -4.14
CA LEU A 131 1.98 -2.36 -5.34
C LEU A 131 1.13 -3.08 -6.38
N LEU A 132 0.07 -3.79 -5.96
CA LEU A 132 -0.84 -4.44 -6.89
C LEU A 132 -1.94 -3.48 -7.37
N LYS A 133 -2.56 -2.72 -6.45
CA LYS A 133 -3.69 -1.84 -6.79
C LYS A 133 -3.26 -0.65 -7.65
N ALA A 134 -2.13 0.00 -7.34
CA ALA A 134 -1.71 1.22 -8.03
C ALA A 134 -1.46 1.04 -9.55
N PRO A 135 -0.70 0.02 -10.02
CA PRO A 135 -0.50 -0.15 -11.47
C PRO A 135 -1.77 -0.60 -12.19
N ILE A 136 -2.63 -1.40 -11.55
CA ILE A 136 -3.91 -1.82 -12.12
C ILE A 136 -4.82 -0.60 -12.29
N THR A 137 -4.95 0.23 -11.25
CA THR A 137 -5.75 1.46 -11.30
C THR A 137 -5.21 2.44 -12.35
N ALA A 138 -3.90 2.66 -12.39
CA ALA A 138 -3.26 3.53 -13.36
C ALA A 138 -3.48 3.05 -14.80
N GLY A 139 -3.24 1.76 -15.07
CA GLY A 139 -3.43 1.17 -16.38
C GLY A 139 -4.88 1.29 -16.86
N TRP A 140 -5.83 0.97 -16.00
CA TRP A 140 -7.25 1.05 -16.36
C TRP A 140 -7.74 2.49 -16.52
N ALA A 141 -7.27 3.42 -15.68
CA ALA A 141 -7.57 4.84 -15.81
C ALA A 141 -7.04 5.42 -17.12
N ILE A 142 -5.81 5.06 -17.50
CA ILE A 142 -5.22 5.47 -18.80
C ILE A 142 -6.08 4.96 -19.97
N LEU A 143 -6.45 3.67 -19.96
CA LEU A 143 -7.30 3.10 -21.02
C LEU A 143 -8.65 3.80 -21.12
N LYS A 144 -9.25 4.17 -20.00
CA LYS A 144 -10.51 4.93 -19.98
C LYS A 144 -10.36 6.35 -20.54
N ILE A 145 -9.27 7.03 -20.24
CA ILE A 145 -9.03 8.39 -20.70
C ILE A 145 -8.73 8.43 -22.20
N LEU A 146 -7.96 7.45 -22.70
CA LEU A 146 -7.65 7.35 -24.13
C LEU A 146 -8.90 7.18 -25.02
N ASN A 147 -9.95 6.55 -24.49
CA ASN A 147 -11.23 6.39 -25.17
C ASN A 147 -12.14 7.62 -25.10
N LYS A 148 -11.72 8.70 -24.41
CA LYS A 148 -12.40 9.98 -24.39
C LYS A 148 -11.73 10.97 -25.37
N SER A 149 -12.22 12.21 -25.38
CA SER A 149 -11.66 13.28 -26.24
C SER A 149 -10.15 13.47 -25.96
N TRP A 150 -9.34 13.69 -27.01
CA TRP A 150 -7.90 13.92 -26.92
C TRP A 150 -7.52 15.07 -25.98
N GLN A 151 -8.38 16.06 -25.83
CA GLN A 151 -8.19 17.20 -24.94
C GLN A 151 -8.09 16.78 -23.46
N TRP A 152 -8.93 15.81 -23.03
CA TRP A 152 -8.87 15.26 -21.69
C TRP A 152 -7.59 14.44 -21.46
N SER A 153 -7.16 13.68 -22.46
CA SER A 153 -5.93 12.91 -22.38
C SER A 153 -4.69 13.79 -22.22
N VAL A 154 -4.61 14.89 -23.01
CA VAL A 154 -3.51 15.86 -22.91
C VAL A 154 -3.52 16.60 -21.57
N SER A 155 -4.69 17.08 -21.13
CA SER A 155 -4.82 17.77 -19.83
C SER A 155 -4.37 16.89 -18.68
N THR A 156 -4.79 15.61 -18.67
CA THR A 156 -4.40 14.64 -17.63
C THR A 156 -2.91 14.33 -17.70
N ALA A 157 -2.34 14.15 -18.90
CA ALA A 157 -0.91 13.89 -19.06
C ALA A 157 -0.07 15.07 -18.52
N VAL A 158 -0.45 16.31 -18.83
CA VAL A 158 0.22 17.50 -18.29
C VAL A 158 0.13 17.54 -16.77
N ALA A 159 -1.05 17.29 -16.19
CA ALA A 159 -1.23 17.27 -14.74
C ALA A 159 -0.36 16.20 -14.06
N VAL A 160 -0.27 15.00 -14.65
CA VAL A 160 0.60 13.91 -14.14
C VAL A 160 2.07 14.28 -14.22
N VAL A 161 2.52 14.89 -15.33
CA VAL A 161 3.93 15.33 -15.47
C VAL A 161 4.27 16.40 -14.43
N ILE A 162 3.38 17.38 -14.22
CA ILE A 162 3.56 18.39 -13.17
C ILE A 162 3.65 17.73 -11.78
N LEU A 163 2.74 16.81 -11.47
CA LEU A 163 2.72 16.10 -10.20
C LEU A 163 4.03 15.33 -9.96
N LEU A 164 4.48 14.54 -10.94
CA LEU A 164 5.73 13.80 -10.86
C LEU A 164 6.95 14.71 -10.72
N SER A 165 6.96 15.84 -11.40
CA SER A 165 8.01 16.85 -11.30
C SER A 165 8.10 17.43 -9.88
N VAL A 166 6.94 17.80 -9.31
CA VAL A 166 6.84 18.31 -7.93
C VAL A 166 7.30 17.27 -6.92
N ILE A 167 6.84 16.01 -7.05
CA ILE A 167 7.28 14.92 -6.16
C ILE A 167 8.78 14.68 -6.29
N GLY A 168 9.32 14.64 -7.50
CA GLY A 168 10.75 14.50 -7.75
C GLY A 168 11.57 15.64 -7.11
N MET A 169 11.15 16.89 -7.32
CA MET A 169 11.79 18.06 -6.73
C MET A 169 11.75 18.01 -5.19
N LEU A 170 10.59 17.70 -4.61
CA LEU A 170 10.46 17.58 -3.15
C LEU A 170 11.35 16.47 -2.60
N THR A 171 11.42 15.32 -3.28
CA THR A 171 12.28 14.21 -2.86
C THR A 171 13.75 14.62 -2.84
N ILE A 172 14.24 15.30 -3.88
CA ILE A 172 15.62 15.78 -3.96
C ILE A 172 15.95 16.79 -2.85
N ILE A 173 14.99 17.66 -2.51
CA ILE A 173 15.20 18.69 -1.46
C ILE A 173 15.07 18.11 -0.05
N VAL A 174 14.13 17.20 0.18
CA VAL A 174 13.79 16.69 1.51
C VAL A 174 14.74 15.55 1.96
N MET A 175 15.12 14.65 1.06
CA MET A 175 15.97 13.50 1.40
C MET A 175 17.30 13.88 2.09
N PRO A 176 18.07 14.89 1.63
CA PRO A 176 19.30 15.29 2.34
C PRO A 176 19.00 15.88 3.71
N LYS A 177 17.89 16.60 3.88
CA LYS A 177 17.46 17.14 5.19
C LYS A 177 17.09 16.03 6.17
N PHE A 178 16.41 14.98 5.71
CA PHE A 178 16.15 13.79 6.52
C PHE A 178 17.43 13.13 7.04
N LYS A 179 18.44 13.00 6.19
CA LYS A 179 19.77 12.46 6.59
C LYS A 179 20.45 13.31 7.68
N ILE A 180 20.30 14.64 7.60
CA ILE A 180 20.85 15.56 8.61
C ILE A 180 20.12 15.37 9.94
N VAL A 181 18.78 15.31 9.91
CA VAL A 181 17.96 15.08 11.10
C VAL A 181 18.33 13.74 11.77
N GLN A 182 18.45 12.67 10.99
CA GLN A 182 18.89 11.37 11.55
C GLN A 182 20.25 11.45 12.22
N LYS A 183 21.24 12.10 11.59
CA LYS A 183 22.57 12.30 12.21
C LYS A 183 22.50 13.09 13.52
N LEU A 184 21.62 14.09 13.60
CA LEU A 184 21.43 14.87 14.82
C LEU A 184 20.77 14.03 15.93
N ILE A 185 19.77 13.22 15.59
CA ILE A 185 19.13 12.28 16.52
C ILE A 185 20.17 11.27 17.05
N ASP A 186 20.98 10.69 16.17
CA ASP A 186 22.04 9.75 16.57
C ASP A 186 23.06 10.42 17.51
N LYS A 187 23.42 11.68 17.26
CA LYS A 187 24.31 12.48 18.13
C LYS A 187 23.69 12.74 19.50
N ILE A 188 22.41 13.11 19.54
CA ILE A 188 21.67 13.31 20.81
C ILE A 188 21.62 12.01 21.60
N ASN A 189 21.25 10.90 20.96
CA ASN A 189 21.24 9.58 21.59
C ASN A 189 22.63 9.17 22.10
N GLY A 190 23.69 9.49 21.37
CA GLY A 190 25.08 9.29 21.80
C GLY A 190 25.40 10.05 23.08
N VAL A 191 25.16 11.35 23.11
CA VAL A 191 25.41 12.22 24.29
C VAL A 191 24.57 11.79 25.48
N THR A 192 23.30 11.45 25.28
CA THR A 192 22.41 10.95 26.35
C THR A 192 22.96 9.65 26.94
N ARG A 193 23.47 8.77 26.10
CA ARG A 193 24.08 7.50 26.55
C ARG A 193 25.39 7.73 27.32
N GLU A 194 26.22 8.67 26.89
CA GLU A 194 27.45 9.05 27.59
C GLU A 194 27.13 9.66 28.96
N ASN A 195 26.14 10.55 29.06
CA ASN A 195 25.68 11.09 30.31
C ASN A 195 25.15 10.03 31.28
N LEU A 196 24.34 9.09 30.79
CA LEU A 196 23.81 7.98 31.61
C LEU A 196 24.89 7.02 32.09
N THR A 197 25.97 6.83 31.33
CA THR A 197 27.11 6.01 31.72
C THR A 197 28.14 6.76 32.60
N GLY A 198 28.23 8.09 32.48
CA GLY A 198 29.14 8.93 33.26
C GLY A 198 28.65 9.28 34.67
N ILE A 199 27.38 8.97 34.99
CA ILE A 199 26.79 9.17 36.34
C ILE A 199 27.06 7.96 37.29
N ARG A 200 27.78 6.95 36.82
CA ARG A 200 28.29 5.82 37.64
C ARG A 200 29.76 6.04 38.08
#